data_ff6a8cdcbe9646c66a3100643ccd6f60
#
_entry.id   ff6a8cdcbe9646c66a3100643ccd6f60
#
_cell.length_a   1.000
_cell.length_b   1.000
_cell.length_c   1.000
_cell.angle_alpha   90.00
_cell.angle_beta   90.00
_cell.angle_gamma   90.00
#
_symmetry.space_group_name_H-M   'P 1'
#
loop_
_entity.id
_entity.type
_entity.pdbx_description
1 polymer ?
#
loop_
_entity_poly.entity_id
_entity_poly.type
_entity_poly.pdbx_seq_one_letter_code
_entity_poly.pdbx_strand_id
1 'polypeptide(L)'
;VGVVEKSEIIDGSQVKAGDALIALGSSGPHSNGYSLIRKVIDVAGVNPATEQLDGRPLSEQVLAPTKIYVKSVLALIKQTEVHAIAHLTGGGFWENIPRVWPNSVKAVIDENSWQWPAAFDWLQQHGNITDHEMYRTFNCGVGMIVALPREDVETALGLLQQAGEKAWVIGEIQHLAQDDKEQVVIR
;
A
#
# COMPACT_ATOMS: atom_id res chain seq x y z
N VAL A 1 -9.75 8.70 -17.53
CA VAL A 1 -9.79 10.19 -17.59
C VAL A 1 -11.05 10.62 -16.86
N GLY A 2 -10.92 11.60 -15.98
CA GLY A 2 -12.03 12.17 -15.19
C GLY A 2 -11.93 13.68 -15.10
N VAL A 3 -12.88 14.28 -14.39
CA VAL A 3 -12.94 15.72 -14.13
C VAL A 3 -13.08 15.90 -12.61
N VAL A 4 -12.35 16.87 -12.07
CA VAL A 4 -12.44 17.29 -10.67
C VAL A 4 -12.42 18.82 -10.64
N GLU A 5 -13.13 19.41 -9.66
CA GLU A 5 -13.05 20.85 -9.42
C GLU A 5 -11.64 21.23 -8.99
N LYS A 6 -11.10 22.34 -9.52
CA LYS A 6 -9.72 22.76 -9.25
C LYS A 6 -9.44 22.93 -7.75
N SER A 7 -10.43 23.39 -6.99
CA SER A 7 -10.34 23.57 -5.53
C SER A 7 -10.35 22.27 -4.74
N GLU A 8 -10.71 21.14 -5.36
CA GLU A 8 -10.83 19.82 -4.74
C GLU A 8 -9.70 18.87 -5.17
N ILE A 9 -8.68 19.39 -5.86
CA ILE A 9 -7.52 18.59 -6.27
C ILE A 9 -6.70 18.22 -5.02
N ILE A 10 -6.51 16.92 -4.81
CA ILE A 10 -5.60 16.38 -3.80
C ILE A 10 -4.25 16.19 -4.48
N ASP A 11 -3.34 17.14 -4.29
CA ASP A 11 -2.02 17.19 -4.94
C ASP A 11 -0.85 16.91 -3.97
N GLY A 12 -1.15 16.60 -2.71
CA GLY A 12 -0.17 16.33 -1.68
C GLY A 12 0.42 17.57 -1.01
N SER A 13 0.11 18.78 -1.47
CA SER A 13 0.66 20.03 -0.91
C SER A 13 0.31 20.26 0.56
N GLN A 14 -0.77 19.64 1.05
CA GLN A 14 -1.24 19.73 2.42
C GLN A 14 -0.56 18.73 3.38
N VAL A 15 0.22 17.78 2.84
CA VAL A 15 0.89 16.77 3.67
C VAL A 15 1.93 17.43 4.56
N LYS A 16 1.85 17.14 5.86
CA LYS A 16 2.71 17.74 6.89
C LYS A 16 3.12 16.70 7.95
N ALA A 17 4.22 16.98 8.64
CA ALA A 17 4.62 16.16 9.78
C ALA A 17 3.50 16.10 10.83
N GLY A 18 3.24 14.90 11.36
CA GLY A 18 2.15 14.61 12.28
C GLY A 18 0.91 14.02 11.61
N ASP A 19 0.80 14.05 10.27
CA ASP A 19 -0.25 13.34 9.57
C ASP A 19 -0.11 11.82 9.79
N ALA A 20 -1.25 11.16 9.94
CA ALA A 20 -1.31 9.71 10.01
C ALA A 20 -1.36 9.10 8.60
N LEU A 21 -0.79 7.92 8.47
CA LEU A 21 -0.88 7.10 7.26
C LEU A 21 -1.84 5.94 7.50
N ILE A 22 -2.91 5.87 6.70
CA ILE A 22 -3.85 4.77 6.72
C ILE A 22 -3.62 3.90 5.49
N ALA A 23 -3.39 2.60 5.71
CA ALA A 23 -3.33 1.60 4.66
C ALA A 23 -4.70 1.02 4.37
N LEU A 24 -4.96 0.73 3.10
CA LEU A 24 -6.07 -0.08 2.62
C LEU A 24 -5.53 -1.39 2.04
N GLY A 25 -6.07 -2.50 2.49
CA GLY A 25 -5.63 -3.83 2.09
C GLY A 25 -5.80 -4.10 0.59
N SER A 26 -4.80 -4.75 -0.02
CA SER A 26 -4.87 -5.22 -1.39
C SER A 26 -5.62 -6.55 -1.51
N SER A 27 -6.01 -6.90 -2.72
CA SER A 27 -6.57 -8.22 -3.06
C SER A 27 -5.51 -9.24 -3.47
N GLY A 28 -4.27 -8.79 -3.68
CA GLY A 28 -3.14 -9.56 -4.18
C GLY A 28 -2.09 -8.62 -4.77
N PRO A 29 -1.26 -9.05 -5.73
CA PRO A 29 -0.18 -8.24 -6.32
C PRO A 29 -0.63 -7.03 -7.15
N HIS A 30 -1.92 -6.85 -7.38
CA HIS A 30 -2.49 -5.74 -8.16
C HIS A 30 -1.83 -5.56 -9.54
N SER A 31 -1.67 -6.67 -10.25
CA SER A 31 -1.09 -6.71 -11.59
C SER A 31 0.38 -6.23 -11.68
N ASN A 32 1.13 -6.27 -10.57
CA ASN A 32 2.53 -5.88 -10.51
C ASN A 32 3.43 -7.06 -10.13
N GLY A 33 4.70 -7.02 -10.57
CA GLY A 33 5.72 -7.99 -10.18
C GLY A 33 5.59 -9.37 -10.84
N TYR A 34 4.75 -9.55 -11.87
CA TYR A 34 4.48 -10.88 -12.44
C TYR A 34 5.68 -11.56 -13.10
N SER A 35 6.68 -10.81 -13.57
CA SER A 35 7.92 -11.40 -14.06
C SER A 35 8.65 -12.13 -12.95
N LEU A 36 8.69 -11.54 -11.74
CA LEU A 36 9.30 -12.15 -10.57
C LEU A 36 8.44 -13.31 -10.04
N ILE A 37 7.12 -13.12 -9.94
CA ILE A 37 6.18 -14.19 -9.52
C ILE A 37 6.38 -15.44 -10.37
N ARG A 38 6.38 -15.31 -11.70
CA ARG A 38 6.60 -16.46 -12.62
C ARG A 38 7.97 -17.09 -12.39
N LYS A 39 9.00 -16.28 -12.24
CA LYS A 39 10.36 -16.78 -11.99
C LYS A 39 10.42 -17.58 -10.68
N VAL A 40 9.78 -17.12 -9.62
CA VAL A 40 9.74 -17.84 -8.33
C VAL A 40 8.98 -19.16 -8.45
N ILE A 41 7.82 -19.16 -9.12
CA ILE A 41 7.04 -20.39 -9.38
C ILE A 41 7.88 -21.41 -10.17
N ASP A 42 8.56 -20.97 -11.23
CA ASP A 42 9.42 -21.83 -12.05
C ASP A 42 10.57 -22.42 -11.22
N VAL A 43 11.23 -21.61 -10.40
CA VAL A 43 12.35 -22.06 -9.53
C VAL A 43 11.85 -23.01 -8.44
N ALA A 44 10.69 -22.74 -7.84
CA ALA A 44 10.07 -23.61 -6.84
C ALA A 44 9.59 -24.96 -7.44
N GLY A 45 9.40 -25.02 -8.76
CA GLY A 45 8.94 -26.23 -9.45
C GLY A 45 7.53 -26.69 -9.07
N VAL A 46 6.69 -25.77 -8.59
CA VAL A 46 5.33 -26.08 -8.14
C VAL A 46 4.28 -25.76 -9.20
N ASN A 47 3.14 -26.46 -9.13
CA ASN A 47 1.96 -26.07 -9.89
C ASN A 47 1.11 -25.10 -9.04
N PRO A 48 1.01 -23.79 -9.41
CA PRO A 48 0.30 -22.80 -8.61
C PRO A 48 -1.21 -23.07 -8.46
N ALA A 49 -1.79 -23.93 -9.30
CA ALA A 49 -3.19 -24.32 -9.19
C ALA A 49 -3.44 -25.36 -8.07
N THR A 50 -2.41 -26.09 -7.65
CA THR A 50 -2.50 -27.11 -6.60
C THR A 50 -1.74 -26.74 -5.34
N GLU A 51 -0.80 -25.79 -5.42
CA GLU A 51 -0.10 -25.25 -4.26
C GLU A 51 -1.07 -24.47 -3.38
N GLN A 52 -1.22 -24.91 -2.12
CA GLN A 52 -2.22 -24.36 -1.19
C GLN A 52 -1.57 -23.43 -0.17
N LEU A 53 -2.08 -22.22 -0.04
CA LEU A 53 -1.68 -21.23 0.96
C LEU A 53 -2.94 -20.76 1.69
N ASP A 54 -3.01 -20.97 2.98
CA ASP A 54 -4.19 -20.65 3.83
C ASP A 54 -5.51 -21.19 3.24
N GLY A 55 -5.48 -22.43 2.72
CA GLY A 55 -6.66 -23.12 2.19
C GLY A 55 -7.14 -22.63 0.81
N ARG A 56 -6.35 -21.80 0.11
CA ARG A 56 -6.64 -21.34 -1.26
C ARG A 56 -5.44 -21.57 -2.17
N PRO A 57 -5.66 -21.93 -3.44
CA PRO A 57 -4.57 -22.07 -4.40
C PRO A 57 -3.73 -20.79 -4.53
N LEU A 58 -2.41 -20.95 -4.69
CA LEU A 58 -1.51 -19.85 -4.98
C LEU A 58 -1.97 -19.05 -6.21
N SER A 59 -2.43 -19.74 -7.26
CA SER A 59 -2.95 -19.10 -8.47
C SER A 59 -4.10 -18.14 -8.21
N GLU A 60 -5.04 -18.45 -7.31
CA GLU A 60 -6.13 -17.56 -6.97
C GLU A 60 -5.64 -16.30 -6.30
N GLN A 61 -4.64 -16.42 -5.41
CA GLN A 61 -4.11 -15.28 -4.66
C GLN A 61 -3.28 -14.34 -5.54
N VAL A 62 -2.44 -14.90 -6.43
CA VAL A 62 -1.61 -14.07 -7.32
C VAL A 62 -2.37 -13.52 -8.53
N LEU A 63 -3.46 -14.17 -8.96
CA LEU A 63 -4.29 -13.72 -10.09
C LEU A 63 -5.51 -12.89 -9.66
N ALA A 64 -5.65 -12.60 -8.37
CA ALA A 64 -6.75 -11.79 -7.88
C ALA A 64 -6.81 -10.44 -8.64
N PRO A 65 -7.98 -10.01 -9.13
CA PRO A 65 -8.12 -8.74 -9.82
C PRO A 65 -7.71 -7.58 -8.90
N THR A 66 -7.13 -6.53 -9.49
CA THR A 66 -6.82 -5.29 -8.77
C THR A 66 -8.08 -4.75 -8.11
N LYS A 67 -8.00 -4.48 -6.81
CA LYS A 67 -9.12 -3.97 -6.03
C LYS A 67 -9.48 -2.55 -6.47
N ILE A 68 -10.79 -2.27 -6.54
CA ILE A 68 -11.32 -0.96 -6.92
C ILE A 68 -11.70 -0.21 -5.65
N TYR A 69 -10.94 0.83 -5.31
CA TYR A 69 -11.11 1.66 -4.10
C TYR A 69 -12.01 2.88 -4.30
N VAL A 70 -12.52 3.13 -5.51
CA VAL A 70 -13.18 4.38 -5.88
C VAL A 70 -14.30 4.77 -4.93
N LYS A 71 -15.20 3.84 -4.58
CA LYS A 71 -16.36 4.15 -3.73
C LYS A 71 -15.95 4.49 -2.30
N SER A 72 -15.05 3.72 -1.71
CA SER A 72 -14.57 3.92 -0.34
C SER A 72 -13.76 5.20 -0.22
N VAL A 73 -12.85 5.46 -1.16
CA VAL A 73 -12.03 6.68 -1.17
C VAL A 73 -12.88 7.93 -1.41
N LEU A 74 -13.85 7.91 -2.33
CA LEU A 74 -14.75 9.06 -2.53
C LEU A 74 -15.64 9.32 -1.31
N ALA A 75 -16.05 8.29 -0.57
CA ALA A 75 -16.77 8.46 0.68
C ALA A 75 -15.90 9.09 1.77
N LEU A 76 -14.62 8.66 1.83
CA LEU A 76 -13.63 9.20 2.76
C LEU A 76 -13.37 10.69 2.53
N ILE A 77 -13.06 11.09 1.29
CA ILE A 77 -12.76 12.49 0.90
C ILE A 77 -13.89 13.45 1.25
N LYS A 78 -15.15 12.99 1.23
CA LYS A 78 -16.31 13.84 1.56
C LYS A 78 -16.45 14.15 3.04
N GLN A 79 -15.81 13.41 3.92
CA GLN A 79 -16.05 13.48 5.37
C GLN A 79 -14.78 13.68 6.18
N THR A 80 -13.61 13.60 5.56
CA THR A 80 -12.29 13.80 6.19
C THR A 80 -11.42 14.65 5.29
N GLU A 81 -10.41 15.28 5.88
CA GLU A 81 -9.42 16.06 5.16
C GLU A 81 -8.30 15.12 4.65
N VAL A 82 -8.42 14.67 3.40
CA VAL A 82 -7.41 13.81 2.78
C VAL A 82 -6.32 14.66 2.13
N HIS A 83 -5.07 14.55 2.62
CA HIS A 83 -3.94 15.32 2.13
C HIS A 83 -3.24 14.69 0.93
N ALA A 84 -3.15 13.36 0.90
CA ALA A 84 -2.58 12.62 -0.23
C ALA A 84 -3.09 11.19 -0.30
N ILE A 85 -2.99 10.60 -1.50
CA ILE A 85 -3.35 9.21 -1.78
C ILE A 85 -2.25 8.59 -2.64
N ALA A 86 -1.60 7.52 -2.15
CA ALA A 86 -0.63 6.73 -2.89
C ALA A 86 -1.21 5.36 -3.22
N HIS A 87 -1.31 5.03 -4.52
CA HIS A 87 -1.66 3.67 -4.97
C HIS A 87 -0.37 2.88 -5.16
N LEU A 88 -0.20 1.80 -4.40
CA LEU A 88 1.01 0.98 -4.46
C LEU A 88 0.96 0.04 -5.66
N THR A 89 1.70 0.41 -6.70
CA THR A 89 1.85 -0.29 -7.97
C THR A 89 3.33 -0.68 -8.20
N GLY A 90 3.78 -0.81 -9.46
CA GLY A 90 5.19 -1.06 -9.76
C GLY A 90 6.10 -0.01 -9.14
N GLY A 91 7.22 -0.44 -8.54
CA GLY A 91 8.10 0.40 -7.72
C GLY A 91 7.78 0.37 -6.23
N GLY A 92 6.66 -0.28 -5.84
CA GLY A 92 6.29 -0.57 -4.44
C GLY A 92 6.21 0.68 -3.56
N PHE A 93 6.65 0.52 -2.32
CA PHE A 93 6.64 1.60 -1.32
C PHE A 93 7.63 2.72 -1.66
N TRP A 94 8.84 2.36 -2.09
CA TRP A 94 9.94 3.29 -2.29
C TRP A 94 9.71 4.32 -3.40
N GLU A 95 8.97 3.94 -4.45
CA GLU A 95 8.73 4.82 -5.58
C GLU A 95 7.36 5.50 -5.56
N ASN A 96 6.30 4.81 -5.09
CA ASN A 96 4.95 5.37 -5.19
C ASN A 96 4.65 6.38 -4.09
N ILE A 97 5.16 6.15 -2.88
CA ILE A 97 4.89 7.01 -1.73
C ILE A 97 5.48 8.42 -1.91
N PRO A 98 6.76 8.60 -2.29
CA PRO A 98 7.33 9.95 -2.44
C PRO A 98 6.73 10.79 -3.56
N ARG A 99 6.00 10.17 -4.50
CA ARG A 99 5.41 10.91 -5.64
C ARG A 99 4.26 11.82 -5.26
N VAL A 100 3.65 11.62 -4.09
CA VAL A 100 2.36 12.23 -3.73
C VAL A 100 2.45 13.21 -2.57
N TRP A 101 3.66 13.56 -2.11
CA TRP A 101 3.88 14.58 -1.06
C TRP A 101 5.19 15.37 -1.20
N PRO A 102 5.36 16.49 -0.43
CA PRO A 102 6.51 17.36 -0.55
C PRO A 102 7.83 16.66 -0.17
N ASN A 103 8.93 17.13 -0.78
CA ASN A 103 10.29 16.65 -0.45
C ASN A 103 10.78 17.03 0.95
N SER A 104 9.99 17.78 1.72
CA SER A 104 10.32 18.20 3.10
C SER A 104 9.90 17.20 4.17
N VAL A 105 9.21 16.13 3.76
CA VAL A 105 8.66 15.12 4.68
C VAL A 105 9.04 13.71 4.26
N LYS A 106 8.96 12.79 5.22
CA LYS A 106 9.14 11.35 5.00
C LYS A 106 8.01 10.55 5.63
N ALA A 107 7.68 9.42 5.03
CA ALA A 107 6.84 8.40 5.64
C ALA A 107 7.66 7.53 6.58
N VAL A 108 7.16 7.29 7.77
CA VAL A 108 7.67 6.27 8.68
C VAL A 108 6.59 5.22 8.84
N ILE A 109 6.87 4.05 8.32
CA ILE A 109 5.94 2.91 8.23
C ILE A 109 6.35 1.88 9.28
N ASP A 110 5.37 1.43 10.07
CA ASP A 110 5.53 0.34 11.04
C ASP A 110 5.24 -0.99 10.35
N GLU A 111 6.28 -1.78 10.07
CA GLU A 111 6.17 -3.09 9.45
C GLU A 111 5.42 -4.12 10.30
N ASN A 112 5.33 -3.88 11.61
CA ASN A 112 4.58 -4.74 12.53
C ASN A 112 3.08 -4.43 12.57
N SER A 113 2.63 -3.36 11.91
CA SER A 113 1.22 -2.95 11.88
C SER A 113 0.32 -3.89 11.07
N TRP A 114 0.91 -4.77 10.23
CA TRP A 114 0.15 -5.78 9.47
C TRP A 114 0.96 -7.05 9.24
N GLN A 115 0.27 -8.11 8.87
CA GLN A 115 0.88 -9.34 8.39
C GLN A 115 0.72 -9.40 6.86
N TRP A 116 1.78 -9.83 6.18
CA TRP A 116 1.70 -10.04 4.76
C TRP A 116 0.69 -11.16 4.44
N PRO A 117 -0.09 -11.03 3.35
CA PRO A 117 -0.84 -12.16 2.82
C PRO A 117 0.10 -13.31 2.43
N ALA A 118 -0.32 -14.56 2.69
CA ALA A 118 0.49 -15.76 2.55
C ALA A 118 1.22 -15.90 1.20
N ALA A 119 0.62 -15.37 0.12
CA ALA A 119 1.26 -15.38 -1.19
C ALA A 119 2.57 -14.58 -1.22
N PHE A 120 2.68 -13.46 -0.47
CA PHE A 120 3.90 -12.66 -0.42
C PHE A 120 4.98 -13.34 0.43
N ASP A 121 4.60 -13.94 1.57
CA ASP A 121 5.52 -14.74 2.38
C ASP A 121 6.06 -15.94 1.57
N TRP A 122 5.19 -16.60 0.84
CA TRP A 122 5.56 -17.70 -0.05
C TRP A 122 6.55 -17.25 -1.15
N LEU A 123 6.26 -16.13 -1.80
CA LEU A 123 7.14 -15.55 -2.83
C LEU A 123 8.51 -15.19 -2.26
N GLN A 124 8.55 -14.57 -1.09
CA GLN A 124 9.78 -14.22 -0.41
C GLN A 124 10.64 -15.45 -0.13
N GLN A 125 10.05 -16.47 0.51
CA GLN A 125 10.75 -17.68 0.92
C GLN A 125 11.28 -18.47 -0.27
N HIS A 126 10.44 -18.74 -1.26
CA HIS A 126 10.83 -19.55 -2.42
C HIS A 126 11.70 -18.80 -3.44
N GLY A 127 11.59 -17.49 -3.48
CA GLY A 127 12.42 -16.61 -4.30
C GLY A 127 13.71 -16.17 -3.62
N ASN A 128 13.89 -16.45 -2.32
CA ASN A 128 14.97 -15.91 -1.49
C ASN A 128 15.12 -14.40 -1.68
N ILE A 129 14.00 -13.68 -1.60
CA ILE A 129 13.89 -12.24 -1.88
C ILE A 129 14.10 -11.49 -0.56
N THR A 130 14.92 -10.45 -0.55
CA THR A 130 15.12 -9.61 0.63
C THR A 130 13.87 -8.75 0.90
N ASP A 131 13.65 -8.33 2.16
CA ASP A 131 12.53 -7.46 2.53
C ASP A 131 12.51 -6.17 1.68
N HIS A 132 13.67 -5.57 1.48
CA HIS A 132 13.81 -4.38 0.64
C HIS A 132 13.29 -4.60 -0.79
N GLU A 133 13.63 -5.72 -1.43
CA GLU A 133 13.16 -6.06 -2.78
C GLU A 133 11.68 -6.45 -2.80
N MET A 134 11.16 -7.04 -1.72
CA MET A 134 9.72 -7.29 -1.57
C MET A 134 8.96 -5.97 -1.58
N TYR A 135 9.34 -5.00 -0.74
CA TYR A 135 8.71 -3.67 -0.69
C TYR A 135 8.95 -2.82 -1.95
N ARG A 136 10.00 -3.11 -2.71
CA ARG A 136 10.28 -2.46 -3.98
C ARG A 136 9.42 -3.00 -5.12
N THR A 137 9.19 -4.31 -5.14
CA THR A 137 8.53 -4.99 -6.26
C THR A 137 7.03 -5.13 -6.04
N PHE A 138 6.62 -5.36 -4.78
CA PHE A 138 5.26 -5.72 -4.42
C PHE A 138 4.64 -4.71 -3.46
N ASN A 139 3.32 -4.77 -3.38
CA ASN A 139 2.54 -4.01 -2.40
C ASN A 139 2.48 -4.69 -1.02
N CYS A 140 2.95 -5.92 -0.88
CA CYS A 140 3.00 -6.71 0.36
C CYS A 140 1.68 -6.70 1.16
N GLY A 141 0.54 -6.66 0.46
CA GLY A 141 -0.79 -6.61 1.08
C GLY A 141 -1.38 -5.21 1.28
N VAL A 142 -0.63 -4.15 0.95
CA VAL A 142 -1.07 -2.75 1.04
C VAL A 142 -1.34 -2.21 -0.36
N GLY A 143 -2.61 -2.06 -0.74
CA GLY A 143 -2.95 -1.58 -2.08
C GLY A 143 -2.93 -0.06 -2.21
N MET A 144 -3.28 0.65 -1.13
CA MET A 144 -3.34 2.11 -1.11
C MET A 144 -2.94 2.66 0.26
N ILE A 145 -2.31 3.82 0.28
CA ILE A 145 -2.01 4.58 1.50
C ILE A 145 -2.64 5.96 1.37
N VAL A 146 -3.30 6.40 2.43
CA VAL A 146 -3.92 7.72 2.54
C VAL A 146 -3.24 8.48 3.68
N ALA A 147 -2.82 9.72 3.42
CA ALA A 147 -2.33 10.65 4.43
C ALA A 147 -3.45 11.62 4.83
N LEU A 148 -3.66 11.79 6.15
CA LEU A 148 -4.69 12.67 6.69
C LEU A 148 -4.33 13.14 8.11
N PRO A 149 -4.95 14.22 8.62
CA PRO A 149 -4.76 14.68 9.98
C PRO A 149 -5.04 13.58 11.02
N ARG A 150 -4.25 13.57 12.09
CA ARG A 150 -4.37 12.55 13.15
C ARG A 150 -5.75 12.54 13.82
N GLU A 151 -6.40 13.68 13.92
CA GLU A 151 -7.75 13.85 14.44
C GLU A 151 -8.83 13.16 13.61
N ASP A 152 -8.60 12.94 12.33
CA ASP A 152 -9.54 12.29 11.41
C ASP A 152 -9.41 10.76 11.37
N VAL A 153 -8.40 10.18 12.02
CA VAL A 153 -8.07 8.74 11.93
C VAL A 153 -9.25 7.85 12.30
N GLU A 154 -9.91 8.11 13.44
CA GLU A 154 -11.04 7.28 13.89
C GLU A 154 -12.21 7.35 12.92
N THR A 155 -12.53 8.54 12.45
CA THR A 155 -13.60 8.76 11.45
C THR A 155 -13.25 8.03 10.15
N ALA A 156 -12.02 8.17 9.67
CA ALA A 156 -11.55 7.55 8.44
C ALA A 156 -11.60 6.01 8.50
N LEU A 157 -11.10 5.42 9.58
CA LEU A 157 -11.16 3.97 9.78
C LEU A 157 -12.60 3.46 9.86
N GLY A 158 -13.49 4.18 10.56
CA GLY A 158 -14.92 3.85 10.64
C GLY A 158 -15.61 3.86 9.27
N LEU A 159 -15.34 4.88 8.45
CA LEU A 159 -15.89 5.00 7.09
C LEU A 159 -15.39 3.90 6.17
N LEU A 160 -14.09 3.62 6.20
CA LEU A 160 -13.46 2.58 5.39
C LEU A 160 -13.98 1.20 5.77
N GLN A 161 -14.14 0.91 7.08
CA GLN A 161 -14.71 -0.34 7.56
C GLN A 161 -16.18 -0.50 7.13
N GLN A 162 -16.99 0.55 7.22
CA GLN A 162 -18.38 0.53 6.73
C GLN A 162 -18.46 0.29 5.23
N ALA A 163 -17.48 0.76 4.47
CA ALA A 163 -17.34 0.50 3.03
C ALA A 163 -16.82 -0.91 2.71
N GLY A 164 -16.52 -1.73 3.71
CA GLY A 164 -15.98 -3.09 3.55
C GLY A 164 -14.47 -3.15 3.28
N GLU A 165 -13.73 -2.07 3.57
CA GLU A 165 -12.28 -2.06 3.44
C GLU A 165 -11.60 -2.67 4.67
N LYS A 166 -10.54 -3.44 4.44
CA LYS A 166 -9.56 -3.72 5.49
C LYS A 166 -8.62 -2.50 5.54
N ALA A 167 -8.72 -1.71 6.60
CA ALA A 167 -7.92 -0.50 6.76
C ALA A 167 -7.34 -0.43 8.17
N TRP A 168 -6.13 0.15 8.31
CA TRP A 168 -5.41 0.30 9.57
C TRP A 168 -4.43 1.47 9.50
N VAL A 169 -4.00 1.99 10.65
CA VAL A 169 -2.88 2.94 10.72
C VAL A 169 -1.59 2.18 10.43
N ILE A 170 -0.88 2.57 9.38
CA ILE A 170 0.37 1.92 8.97
C ILE A 170 1.61 2.72 9.39
N GLY A 171 1.43 3.96 9.80
CA GLY A 171 2.54 4.83 10.18
C GLY A 171 2.15 6.29 10.24
N GLU A 172 3.13 7.15 10.08
CA GLU A 172 2.96 8.61 10.16
C GLU A 172 3.92 9.35 9.23
N ILE A 173 3.61 10.61 8.98
CA ILE A 173 4.51 11.55 8.29
C ILE A 173 5.38 12.27 9.32
N GLN A 174 6.69 12.30 9.07
CA GLN A 174 7.68 13.05 9.87
C GLN A 174 8.40 14.07 9.00
N HIS A 175 9.04 15.08 9.64
CA HIS A 175 9.96 15.95 8.93
C HIS A 175 11.14 15.15 8.37
N LEU A 176 11.54 15.47 7.14
CA LEU A 176 12.77 14.97 6.56
C LEU A 176 13.93 15.82 7.11
N ALA A 177 14.83 15.21 7.90
CA ALA A 177 16.01 15.88 8.39
C ALA A 177 17.06 16.05 7.27
N GLN A 178 18.00 17.00 7.44
CA GLN A 178 19.04 17.25 6.41
C GLN A 178 19.92 16.04 6.12
N ASP A 179 20.08 15.14 7.08
CA ASP A 179 20.90 13.93 6.96
C ASP A 179 20.10 12.70 6.49
N ASP A 180 18.77 12.81 6.37
CA ASP A 180 17.93 11.74 5.87
C ASP A 180 18.12 11.57 4.34
N LYS A 181 18.38 10.33 3.94
CA LYS A 181 18.61 9.99 2.52
C LYS A 181 17.34 9.53 1.81
N GLU A 182 16.33 9.15 2.55
CA GLU A 182 15.14 8.49 2.02
C GLU A 182 13.86 9.13 2.56
N GLN A 183 12.88 9.27 1.67
CA GLN A 183 11.54 9.78 2.03
C GLN A 183 10.60 8.70 2.55
N VAL A 184 11.02 7.45 2.57
CA VAL A 184 10.28 6.31 3.12
C VAL A 184 11.20 5.52 4.03
N VAL A 185 10.76 5.26 5.24
CA VAL A 185 11.44 4.42 6.23
C VAL A 185 10.45 3.36 6.68
N ILE A 186 10.82 2.09 6.55
CA ILE A 186 10.04 0.94 7.04
C ILE A 186 10.82 0.32 8.21
N ARG A 187 10.19 0.18 9.38
CA ARG A 187 10.83 -0.32 10.60
C ARG A 187 9.83 -0.97 11.56
#